data_c7be0e465a609fc791d64c597062a2ff
#
_entry.id   c7be0e465a609fc791d64c597062a2ff
#
_cell.length_a   1.000
_cell.length_b   1.000
_cell.length_c   1.000
_cell.angle_alpha   90.00
_cell.angle_beta   90.00
_cell.angle_gamma   90.00
#
_symmetry.space_group_name_H-M   'P 1'
#
loop_
_entity.id
_entity.type
_entity.pdbx_description
1 polymer ?
#
loop_
_entity_poly.entity_id
_entity_poly.type
_entity_poly.pdbx_seq_one_letter_code
_entity_poly.pdbx_strand_id
1 'polypeptide(L)'
;MSEAEPDRSPEPPTAAQPSRLRWRVVPRGLAWAAIVVLLVFVGSRGTTLWREWLTLRAEMNGVRTSTIVGYPGITPRFSQARWPTDWQREEGGRLLLWGGWHDGGHTWFRLDRGDIDRARMSEPMGRDVIRAIDYPLIEQGGGRYWSLIPDDANVIGTRHGGVDTAYPVLVLSKVLVVNDTVGEQPLLVLSTPVGSQETLTTMYDPIIEGRRLTMGLSGYFHDRRPVLYDRATESLWVADLDGLQAISGPYKGRGLSLIGRPTAVPWSDWRSRHPSSRLVIGADRSQARPES
;
A
#
# COMPACT_ATOMS: atom_id res chain seq x y z
N MET A 1 54.62 63.89 61.14
CA MET A 1 55.25 62.64 60.81
C MET A 1 54.12 61.69 60.44
N SER A 2 53.92 61.55 59.20
CA SER A 2 52.99 60.52 58.62
C SER A 2 53.47 60.28 57.20
N GLU A 3 54.06 59.12 57.01
CA GLU A 3 54.59 58.70 55.72
C GLU A 3 53.42 58.40 54.76
N ALA A 4 53.54 58.89 53.55
CA ALA A 4 52.65 58.63 52.48
C ALA A 4 52.99 57.26 51.84
N GLU A 5 52.00 56.42 51.68
CA GLU A 5 52.03 55.15 50.98
C GLU A 5 51.92 55.43 49.47
N PRO A 6 52.68 54.78 48.57
CA PRO A 6 52.63 55.04 47.16
C PRO A 6 51.44 54.26 46.50
N ASP A 7 50.72 55.01 45.73
CA ASP A 7 49.67 54.62 44.83
C ASP A 7 50.14 53.49 43.86
N ARG A 8 49.48 52.30 43.90
CA ARG A 8 49.66 51.22 42.97
C ARG A 8 48.51 51.25 41.95
N SER A 9 48.78 51.81 40.81
CA SER A 9 47.90 51.70 39.65
C SER A 9 47.76 50.25 39.22
N PRO A 10 46.56 49.74 38.86
CA PRO A 10 46.36 48.36 38.41
C PRO A 10 46.92 48.17 36.99
N GLU A 11 47.64 47.06 36.83
CA GLU A 11 48.10 46.58 35.52
C GLU A 11 46.93 46.22 34.61
N PRO A 12 47.07 46.46 33.29
CA PRO A 12 46.03 46.08 32.33
C PRO A 12 45.98 44.54 32.18
N PRO A 13 44.79 43.99 31.94
CA PRO A 13 44.60 42.54 31.80
C PRO A 13 45.34 42.01 30.55
N THR A 14 46.12 40.97 30.78
CA THR A 14 46.87 40.23 29.76
C THR A 14 45.89 39.65 28.74
N ALA A 15 46.03 40.06 27.50
CA ALA A 15 45.23 39.55 26.38
C ALA A 15 45.40 38.02 26.22
N ALA A 16 44.32 37.29 26.35
CA ALA A 16 44.30 35.86 26.13
C ALA A 16 44.64 35.57 24.67
N GLN A 17 45.70 34.83 24.44
CA GLN A 17 46.11 34.34 23.14
C GLN A 17 45.03 33.35 22.61
N PRO A 18 44.56 33.46 21.34
CA PRO A 18 43.64 32.52 20.75
C PRO A 18 44.33 31.13 20.65
N SER A 19 43.71 30.13 21.24
CA SER A 19 44.12 28.73 21.10
C SER A 19 44.12 28.32 19.64
N ARG A 20 45.27 28.13 19.04
CA ARG A 20 45.42 27.55 17.69
C ARG A 20 44.86 26.16 17.69
N LEU A 21 43.66 25.98 17.07
CA LEU A 21 43.08 24.69 16.81
C LEU A 21 44.07 23.92 15.92
N ARG A 22 44.76 22.96 16.50
CA ARG A 22 45.63 22.05 15.75
C ARG A 22 44.72 21.13 14.93
N TRP A 23 44.54 21.44 13.66
CA TRP A 23 43.96 20.51 12.72
C TRP A 23 44.86 19.28 12.65
N ARG A 24 44.38 18.16 13.22
CA ARG A 24 45.05 16.86 13.01
C ARG A 24 44.95 16.58 11.50
N VAL A 25 46.09 16.55 10.85
CA VAL A 25 46.20 16.16 9.44
C VAL A 25 45.77 14.71 9.37
N VAL A 26 44.55 14.46 8.89
CA VAL A 26 44.03 13.12 8.60
C VAL A 26 44.93 12.53 7.50
N PRO A 27 45.56 11.38 7.68
CA PRO A 27 46.39 10.78 6.64
C PRO A 27 45.58 10.61 5.36
N ARG A 28 46.13 11.06 4.24
CA ARG A 28 45.47 11.11 2.94
C ARG A 28 44.81 9.78 2.58
N GLY A 29 45.37 8.63 3.02
CA GLY A 29 44.77 7.31 2.80
C GLY A 29 43.41 7.08 3.50
N LEU A 30 43.24 7.60 4.74
CA LEU A 30 41.98 7.51 5.48
C LEU A 30 40.91 8.42 4.89
N ALA A 31 41.29 9.59 4.36
CA ALA A 31 40.36 10.47 3.66
C ALA A 31 39.83 9.83 2.36
N TRP A 32 40.69 9.17 1.60
CA TRP A 32 40.27 8.43 0.40
C TRP A 32 39.41 7.22 0.71
N ALA A 33 39.73 6.46 1.76
CA ALA A 33 38.91 5.33 2.22
C ALA A 33 37.51 5.80 2.66
N ALA A 34 37.40 6.92 3.39
CA ALA A 34 36.14 7.50 3.81
C ALA A 34 35.31 8.00 2.60
N ILE A 35 35.94 8.59 1.59
CA ILE A 35 35.30 9.03 0.35
C ILE A 35 34.77 7.82 -0.44
N VAL A 36 35.56 6.75 -0.56
CA VAL A 36 35.14 5.51 -1.24
C VAL A 36 33.96 4.86 -0.52
N VAL A 37 34.01 4.74 0.80
CA VAL A 37 32.91 4.23 1.62
C VAL A 37 31.66 5.10 1.47
N LEU A 38 31.81 6.43 1.49
CA LEU A 38 30.70 7.37 1.28
C LEU A 38 30.13 7.22 -0.15
N LEU A 39 30.97 7.10 -1.17
CA LEU A 39 30.52 6.90 -2.57
C LEU A 39 29.83 5.55 -2.74
N VAL A 40 30.29 4.48 -2.11
CA VAL A 40 29.63 3.16 -2.15
C VAL A 40 28.30 3.23 -1.37
N PHE A 41 28.26 3.91 -0.21
CA PHE A 41 27.05 4.05 0.59
C PHE A 41 26.02 4.98 -0.08
N VAL A 42 26.45 6.09 -0.68
CA VAL A 42 25.59 6.98 -1.49
C VAL A 42 25.20 6.31 -2.79
N GLY A 43 26.09 5.54 -3.42
CA GLY A 43 25.79 4.77 -4.63
C GLY A 43 24.78 3.65 -4.39
N SER A 44 24.87 2.91 -3.28
CA SER A 44 23.93 1.85 -2.94
C SER A 44 22.57 2.35 -2.49
N ARG A 45 22.50 3.45 -1.73
CA ARG A 45 21.23 4.09 -1.34
C ARG A 45 20.71 5.07 -2.40
N GLY A 46 21.59 5.73 -3.14
CA GLY A 46 21.21 6.59 -4.26
C GLY A 46 20.51 5.85 -5.37
N THR A 47 20.88 4.58 -5.64
CA THR A 47 20.19 3.75 -6.64
C THR A 47 18.77 3.36 -6.20
N THR A 48 18.53 3.12 -4.91
CA THR A 48 17.18 2.85 -4.37
C THR A 48 16.32 4.12 -4.38
N LEU A 49 16.83 5.23 -3.86
CA LEU A 49 16.14 6.52 -3.88
C LEU A 49 15.91 7.05 -5.31
N TRP A 50 16.89 6.85 -6.20
CA TRP A 50 16.75 7.20 -7.62
C TRP A 50 15.70 6.33 -8.33
N ARG A 51 15.62 5.04 -8.02
CA ARG A 51 14.58 4.15 -8.55
C ARG A 51 13.20 4.49 -8.00
N GLU A 52 13.08 4.79 -6.71
CA GLU A 52 11.83 5.28 -6.11
C GLU A 52 11.41 6.63 -6.69
N TRP A 53 12.35 7.53 -6.90
CA TRP A 53 12.08 8.82 -7.54
C TRP A 53 11.68 8.67 -9.01
N LEU A 54 12.32 7.77 -9.76
CA LEU A 54 11.93 7.47 -11.15
C LEU A 54 10.54 6.81 -11.24
N THR A 55 10.20 5.92 -10.30
CA THR A 55 8.84 5.32 -10.22
C THR A 55 7.81 6.38 -9.87
N LEU A 56 8.04 7.20 -8.87
CA LEU A 56 7.17 8.33 -8.50
C LEU A 56 7.00 9.32 -9.66
N ARG A 57 8.08 9.68 -10.35
CA ARG A 57 8.04 10.57 -11.49
C ARG A 57 7.33 9.96 -12.69
N ALA A 58 7.51 8.68 -12.93
CA ALA A 58 6.82 7.96 -14.00
C ALA A 58 5.31 7.83 -13.67
N GLU A 59 4.96 7.59 -12.41
CA GLU A 59 3.58 7.60 -11.92
C GLU A 59 2.93 8.98 -12.09
N MET A 60 3.63 10.06 -11.74
CA MET A 60 3.14 11.43 -11.91
C MET A 60 2.99 11.84 -13.39
N ASN A 61 3.81 11.28 -14.30
CA ASN A 61 3.77 11.60 -15.73
C ASN A 61 2.87 10.64 -16.52
N GLY A 62 2.09 9.77 -15.88
CA GLY A 62 1.19 8.83 -16.54
C GLY A 62 1.89 7.76 -17.38
N VAL A 63 3.20 7.59 -17.19
CA VAL A 63 3.97 6.53 -17.84
C VAL A 63 3.60 5.20 -17.21
N ARG A 64 3.12 4.27 -18.01
CA ARG A 64 2.82 2.89 -17.62
C ARG A 64 4.12 2.20 -17.18
N THR A 65 4.49 2.31 -15.91
CA THR A 65 5.50 1.41 -15.36
C THR A 65 4.83 0.06 -15.13
N SER A 66 5.05 -0.86 -16.03
CA SER A 66 4.44 -2.19 -16.00
C SER A 66 5.02 -3.10 -14.92
N THR A 67 5.89 -2.59 -14.06
CA THR A 67 6.60 -3.44 -13.12
C THR A 67 6.98 -2.62 -11.88
N ILE A 68 6.31 -2.87 -10.75
CA ILE A 68 6.97 -2.68 -9.47
C ILE A 68 8.13 -3.69 -9.50
N VAL A 69 9.36 -3.20 -9.27
CA VAL A 69 10.55 -4.05 -9.34
C VAL A 69 10.33 -5.29 -8.48
N GLY A 70 10.18 -6.45 -9.11
CA GLY A 70 9.98 -7.74 -8.48
C GLY A 70 8.55 -8.30 -8.48
N TYR A 71 7.50 -7.52 -8.75
CA TYR A 71 6.13 -8.04 -8.72
C TYR A 71 5.39 -7.78 -10.02
N PRO A 72 5.24 -8.79 -10.90
CA PRO A 72 4.60 -8.62 -12.19
C PRO A 72 3.10 -8.30 -12.05
N GLY A 73 2.61 -7.49 -12.96
CA GLY A 73 1.18 -7.22 -13.07
C GLY A 73 0.60 -6.18 -12.11
N ILE A 74 1.34 -5.72 -11.11
CA ILE A 74 0.88 -4.71 -10.17
C ILE A 74 1.23 -3.31 -10.69
N THR A 75 0.22 -2.62 -11.20
CA THR A 75 0.38 -1.23 -11.65
C THR A 75 -0.76 -0.41 -11.05
N PRO A 76 -0.49 0.60 -10.23
CA PRO A 76 -1.50 1.60 -9.93
C PRO A 76 -1.92 2.26 -11.24
N ARG A 77 -3.20 2.21 -11.59
CA ARG A 77 -3.75 3.05 -12.64
C ARG A 77 -4.33 4.28 -11.98
N PHE A 78 -3.58 5.34 -11.94
CA PHE A 78 -4.18 6.66 -11.80
C PHE A 78 -4.77 7.01 -13.15
N SER A 79 -6.08 6.79 -13.33
CA SER A 79 -6.76 7.39 -14.47
C SER A 79 -6.65 8.91 -14.31
N GLN A 80 -6.33 9.62 -15.38
CA GLN A 80 -6.59 11.06 -15.44
C GLN A 80 -8.11 11.20 -15.47
N ALA A 81 -8.73 11.06 -14.30
CA ALA A 81 -10.16 11.13 -14.17
C ALA A 81 -10.58 12.56 -14.50
N ARG A 82 -11.35 12.73 -15.54
CA ARG A 82 -12.16 13.93 -15.72
C ARG A 82 -13.23 13.85 -14.64
N TRP A 83 -12.98 14.48 -13.51
CA TRP A 83 -13.92 14.54 -12.40
C TRP A 83 -15.15 15.31 -12.86
N PRO A 84 -16.38 14.77 -12.69
CA PRO A 84 -17.57 15.56 -12.92
C PRO A 84 -17.65 16.62 -11.82
N THR A 85 -18.21 17.78 -12.16
CA THR A 85 -18.50 18.85 -11.19
C THR A 85 -19.46 18.36 -10.10
N ASP A 86 -20.27 17.36 -10.44
CA ASP A 86 -21.30 16.77 -9.60
C ASP A 86 -21.08 15.25 -9.56
N TRP A 87 -20.31 14.78 -8.56
CA TRP A 87 -20.02 13.35 -8.37
C TRP A 87 -21.10 12.60 -7.61
N GLN A 88 -22.13 13.31 -7.12
CA GLN A 88 -23.33 12.76 -6.50
C GLN A 88 -24.56 13.46 -7.08
N ARG A 89 -25.48 12.72 -7.65
CA ARG A 89 -26.73 13.29 -8.18
C ARG A 89 -27.90 12.36 -7.90
N GLU A 90 -29.09 12.94 -7.84
CA GLU A 90 -30.34 12.18 -7.75
C GLU A 90 -31.00 12.14 -9.14
N GLU A 91 -31.34 10.95 -9.59
CA GLU A 91 -32.01 10.74 -10.86
C GLU A 91 -32.98 9.58 -10.74
N GLY A 92 -34.23 9.80 -11.15
CA GLY A 92 -35.27 8.76 -11.11
C GLY A 92 -35.55 8.16 -9.72
N GLY A 93 -35.39 8.95 -8.65
CA GLY A 93 -35.58 8.50 -7.27
C GLY A 93 -34.40 7.69 -6.70
N ARG A 94 -33.31 7.57 -7.44
CA ARG A 94 -32.06 6.90 -7.01
C ARG A 94 -30.95 7.89 -6.75
N LEU A 95 -30.03 7.52 -5.88
CA LEU A 95 -28.77 8.20 -5.69
C LEU A 95 -27.73 7.61 -6.65
N LEU A 96 -27.14 8.45 -7.48
CA LEU A 96 -26.04 8.10 -8.36
C LEU A 96 -24.74 8.60 -7.74
N LEU A 97 -23.78 7.71 -7.52
CA LEU A 97 -22.41 8.03 -7.13
C LEU A 97 -21.46 7.79 -8.29
N TRP A 98 -20.64 8.76 -8.62
CA TRP A 98 -19.72 8.65 -9.74
C TRP A 98 -18.71 7.50 -9.54
N GLY A 99 -18.66 6.60 -10.50
CA GLY A 99 -17.83 5.40 -10.50
C GLY A 99 -16.54 5.52 -11.30
N GLY A 100 -16.29 6.66 -11.95
CA GLY A 100 -15.10 6.85 -12.78
C GLY A 100 -15.41 7.06 -14.25
N TRP A 101 -14.37 7.21 -15.03
CA TRP A 101 -14.43 7.32 -16.48
C TRP A 101 -13.98 6.01 -17.12
N HIS A 102 -14.88 5.31 -17.80
CA HIS A 102 -14.63 4.04 -18.47
C HIS A 102 -15.25 4.09 -19.85
N ASP A 103 -14.59 3.49 -20.86
CA ASP A 103 -15.07 3.33 -22.22
C ASP A 103 -15.62 4.62 -22.87
N GLY A 104 -14.96 5.76 -22.57
CA GLY A 104 -15.34 7.05 -23.13
C GLY A 104 -16.51 7.74 -22.44
N GLY A 105 -16.98 7.22 -21.30
CA GLY A 105 -18.10 7.77 -20.53
C GLY A 105 -17.94 7.76 -19.01
N HIS A 106 -18.79 8.55 -18.33
CA HIS A 106 -18.92 8.49 -16.88
C HIS A 106 -19.73 7.26 -16.49
N THR A 107 -19.22 6.48 -15.54
CA THR A 107 -19.94 5.38 -14.91
C THR A 107 -20.48 5.80 -13.56
N TRP A 108 -21.55 5.13 -13.08
CA TRP A 108 -22.24 5.50 -11.87
C TRP A 108 -22.65 4.25 -11.09
N PHE A 109 -22.40 4.24 -9.79
CA PHE A 109 -23.09 3.32 -8.88
C PHE A 109 -24.51 3.82 -8.66
N ARG A 110 -25.49 2.93 -8.75
CA ARG A 110 -26.91 3.25 -8.61
C ARG A 110 -27.44 2.68 -7.32
N LEU A 111 -27.77 3.56 -6.39
CA LEU A 111 -28.15 3.21 -5.03
C LEU A 111 -29.60 3.64 -4.77
N ASP A 112 -30.26 2.99 -3.83
CA ASP A 112 -31.55 3.46 -3.36
C ASP A 112 -31.37 4.69 -2.47
N ARG A 113 -32.38 5.55 -2.45
CA ARG A 113 -32.34 6.79 -1.66
C ARG A 113 -32.24 6.44 -0.16
N GLY A 114 -31.27 7.02 0.53
CA GLY A 114 -31.07 6.77 1.94
C GLY A 114 -30.23 5.54 2.28
N ASP A 115 -29.68 4.83 1.29
CA ASP A 115 -28.78 3.71 1.54
C ASP A 115 -27.47 4.15 2.21
N ILE A 116 -27.03 5.37 1.89
CA ILE A 116 -25.75 5.88 2.35
C ILE A 116 -25.91 7.28 2.92
N ASP A 117 -25.29 7.52 4.08
CA ASP A 117 -25.09 8.87 4.58
C ASP A 117 -23.94 9.54 3.77
N ARG A 118 -24.33 10.50 2.94
CA ARG A 118 -23.41 11.23 2.07
C ARG A 118 -22.30 11.97 2.82
N ALA A 119 -22.60 12.46 4.03
CA ALA A 119 -21.64 13.19 4.85
C ALA A 119 -20.49 12.31 5.34
N ARG A 120 -20.68 10.99 5.35
CA ARG A 120 -19.66 10.02 5.74
C ARG A 120 -18.82 9.50 4.58
N MET A 121 -19.16 9.88 3.33
CA MET A 121 -18.45 9.47 2.13
C MET A 121 -17.37 10.50 1.77
N SER A 122 -16.19 10.03 1.39
CA SER A 122 -15.14 10.88 0.82
C SER A 122 -15.51 11.32 -0.59
N GLU A 123 -14.73 12.27 -1.12
CA GLU A 123 -14.71 12.51 -2.56
C GLU A 123 -14.21 11.25 -3.29
N PRO A 124 -14.74 10.95 -4.49
CA PRO A 124 -14.39 9.75 -5.23
C PRO A 124 -13.03 9.85 -5.90
N MET A 125 -12.34 8.71 -5.98
CA MET A 125 -11.17 8.54 -6.85
C MET A 125 -11.54 7.85 -8.18
N GLY A 126 -12.72 7.25 -8.28
CA GLY A 126 -13.17 6.39 -9.36
C GLY A 126 -12.94 4.90 -9.05
N ARG A 127 -13.82 4.03 -9.59
CA ARG A 127 -13.74 2.59 -9.39
C ARG A 127 -12.45 2.04 -9.99
N ASP A 128 -11.85 1.07 -9.31
CA ASP A 128 -10.66 0.34 -9.75
C ASP A 128 -9.46 1.21 -10.18
N VAL A 129 -9.37 2.45 -9.67
CA VAL A 129 -8.15 3.27 -9.78
C VAL A 129 -6.97 2.50 -9.17
N ILE A 130 -7.20 1.85 -8.03
CA ILE A 130 -6.33 0.80 -7.53
C ILE A 130 -7.01 -0.51 -7.90
N ARG A 131 -6.42 -1.27 -8.81
CA ARG A 131 -7.03 -2.53 -9.25
C ARG A 131 -6.83 -3.63 -8.23
N ALA A 132 -7.90 -4.34 -7.93
CA ALA A 132 -7.83 -5.62 -7.23
C ALA A 132 -7.04 -6.66 -8.05
N ILE A 133 -6.43 -7.61 -7.37
CA ILE A 133 -5.93 -8.83 -8.00
C ILE A 133 -7.09 -9.82 -8.06
N ASP A 134 -7.62 -10.06 -9.26
CA ASP A 134 -8.70 -11.03 -9.47
C ASP A 134 -8.16 -12.43 -9.82
N TYR A 135 -6.95 -12.49 -10.38
CA TYR A 135 -6.23 -13.70 -10.74
C TYR A 135 -4.80 -13.61 -10.19
N PRO A 136 -4.57 -14.08 -8.96
CA PRO A 136 -3.23 -14.05 -8.38
C PRO A 136 -2.23 -14.88 -9.19
N LEU A 137 -1.10 -14.27 -9.52
CA LEU A 137 0.04 -15.01 -10.04
C LEU A 137 0.76 -15.67 -8.88
N ILE A 138 0.85 -17.00 -8.94
CA ILE A 138 1.33 -17.83 -7.85
C ILE A 138 2.65 -18.49 -8.23
N GLU A 139 3.60 -18.45 -7.29
CA GLU A 139 4.77 -19.28 -7.31
C GLU A 139 4.70 -20.31 -6.18
N GLN A 140 5.08 -21.56 -6.48
CA GLN A 140 5.19 -22.61 -5.46
C GLN A 140 6.56 -22.51 -4.76
N GLY A 141 6.65 -23.11 -3.58
CA GLY A 141 7.88 -23.12 -2.79
C GLY A 141 9.12 -23.52 -3.58
N GLY A 142 10.21 -22.78 -3.40
CA GLY A 142 11.48 -22.99 -4.10
C GLY A 142 11.60 -22.36 -5.48
N GLY A 143 10.59 -21.62 -5.95
CA GLY A 143 10.64 -20.91 -7.21
C GLY A 143 11.57 -19.68 -7.19
N ARG A 144 11.65 -18.98 -8.31
CA ARG A 144 12.57 -17.84 -8.50
C ARG A 144 12.32 -16.70 -7.50
N TYR A 145 11.05 -16.30 -7.32
CA TYR A 145 10.69 -15.19 -6.43
C TYR A 145 10.85 -15.54 -4.97
N TRP A 146 10.79 -16.83 -4.65
CA TRP A 146 11.04 -17.36 -3.32
C TRP A 146 12.39 -16.92 -2.73
N SER A 147 13.42 -16.86 -3.58
CA SER A 147 14.77 -16.42 -3.19
C SER A 147 15.01 -14.93 -3.41
N LEU A 148 14.13 -14.23 -4.14
CA LEU A 148 14.27 -12.81 -4.41
C LEU A 148 13.66 -11.91 -3.34
N ILE A 149 12.75 -12.44 -2.52
CA ILE A 149 12.18 -11.69 -1.40
C ILE A 149 13.22 -11.62 -0.27
N PRO A 150 13.56 -10.44 0.23
CA PRO A 150 14.46 -10.30 1.37
C PRO A 150 13.94 -11.06 2.59
N ASP A 151 14.85 -11.61 3.39
CA ASP A 151 14.53 -12.42 4.56
C ASP A 151 13.71 -11.66 5.62
N ASP A 152 13.95 -10.36 5.73
CA ASP A 152 13.28 -9.41 6.65
C ASP A 152 12.01 -8.78 6.05
N ALA A 153 11.69 -9.07 4.77
CA ALA A 153 10.45 -8.58 4.17
C ALA A 153 9.22 -9.20 4.85
N ASN A 154 8.25 -8.37 5.15
CA ASN A 154 7.02 -8.83 5.79
C ASN A 154 6.07 -9.50 4.80
N VAL A 155 5.50 -10.62 5.23
CA VAL A 155 4.44 -11.34 4.52
C VAL A 155 3.24 -11.57 5.45
N ILE A 156 2.06 -11.61 4.87
CA ILE A 156 0.84 -12.10 5.52
C ILE A 156 0.72 -13.58 5.17
N GLY A 157 0.93 -14.44 6.15
CA GLY A 157 0.78 -15.88 5.99
C GLY A 157 -0.59 -16.36 6.42
N THR A 158 -1.15 -17.33 5.70
CA THR A 158 -2.42 -17.98 6.07
C THR A 158 -2.43 -19.44 5.63
N ARG A 159 -3.23 -20.25 6.34
CA ARG A 159 -3.61 -21.60 5.91
C ARG A 159 -5.11 -21.60 5.63
N HIS A 160 -5.47 -21.82 4.38
CA HIS A 160 -6.85 -21.86 3.94
C HIS A 160 -7.03 -23.01 2.95
N GLY A 161 -8.16 -23.70 2.98
CA GLY A 161 -8.37 -24.88 2.12
C GLY A 161 -7.26 -25.94 2.21
N GLY A 162 -6.60 -26.05 3.38
CA GLY A 162 -5.47 -26.98 3.57
C GLY A 162 -4.13 -26.52 2.97
N VAL A 163 -4.08 -25.34 2.34
CA VAL A 163 -2.90 -24.83 1.63
C VAL A 163 -2.33 -23.61 2.35
N ASP A 164 -1.02 -23.64 2.62
CA ASP A 164 -0.28 -22.50 3.15
C ASP A 164 0.00 -21.49 2.03
N THR A 165 -0.28 -20.22 2.30
CA THR A 165 -0.10 -19.14 1.30
C THR A 165 0.52 -17.90 1.97
N ALA A 166 1.47 -17.29 1.31
CA ALA A 166 2.09 -16.03 1.69
C ALA A 166 1.71 -14.91 0.71
N TYR A 167 1.29 -13.77 1.26
CA TYR A 167 1.03 -12.54 0.53
C TYR A 167 2.04 -11.50 0.99
N PRO A 168 3.02 -11.09 0.16
CA PRO A 168 3.95 -10.04 0.54
C PRO A 168 3.22 -8.73 0.87
N VAL A 169 3.55 -8.12 2.00
CA VAL A 169 2.94 -6.85 2.43
C VAL A 169 3.14 -5.78 1.37
N LEU A 170 4.29 -5.78 0.68
CA LEU A 170 4.54 -4.87 -0.44
C LEU A 170 3.52 -5.02 -1.57
N VAL A 171 3.10 -6.24 -1.90
CA VAL A 171 2.03 -6.50 -2.89
C VAL A 171 0.71 -5.95 -2.36
N LEU A 172 0.33 -6.35 -1.14
CA LEU A 172 -0.94 -5.97 -0.52
C LEU A 172 -1.09 -4.45 -0.36
N SER A 173 0.00 -3.74 -0.05
CA SER A 173 -0.02 -2.27 0.08
C SER A 173 -0.31 -1.52 -1.21
N LYS A 174 -0.17 -2.18 -2.36
CA LYS A 174 -0.37 -1.59 -3.69
C LYS A 174 -1.73 -1.91 -4.31
N VAL A 175 -2.34 -3.02 -3.94
CA VAL A 175 -3.59 -3.49 -4.56
C VAL A 175 -4.79 -3.45 -3.62
N LEU A 176 -4.56 -3.48 -2.32
CA LEU A 176 -5.54 -3.48 -1.23
C LEU A 176 -6.50 -4.68 -1.24
N VAL A 177 -6.85 -5.22 -2.39
CA VAL A 177 -7.83 -6.31 -2.55
C VAL A 177 -7.23 -7.43 -3.39
N VAL A 178 -7.32 -8.66 -2.88
CA VAL A 178 -6.98 -9.88 -3.64
C VAL A 178 -8.17 -10.84 -3.57
N ASN A 179 -8.71 -11.18 -4.73
CA ASN A 179 -9.72 -12.22 -4.90
C ASN A 179 -9.01 -13.53 -5.25
N ASP A 180 -8.69 -14.34 -4.26
CA ASP A 180 -7.92 -15.59 -4.44
C ASP A 180 -8.82 -16.83 -4.43
N THR A 181 -8.22 -17.95 -4.84
CA THR A 181 -8.72 -19.30 -4.62
C THR A 181 -7.57 -20.14 -4.07
N VAL A 182 -7.72 -20.59 -2.85
CA VAL A 182 -6.69 -21.31 -2.10
C VAL A 182 -7.21 -22.72 -1.83
N GLY A 183 -6.54 -23.74 -2.38
CA GLY A 183 -7.01 -25.12 -2.20
C GLY A 183 -8.47 -25.33 -2.61
N GLU A 184 -8.90 -24.77 -3.73
CA GLU A 184 -10.28 -24.76 -4.25
C GLU A 184 -11.29 -23.92 -3.45
N GLN A 185 -10.88 -23.31 -2.34
CA GLN A 185 -11.74 -22.47 -1.54
C GLN A 185 -11.52 -20.99 -1.89
N PRO A 186 -12.58 -20.24 -2.18
CA PRO A 186 -12.49 -18.82 -2.40
C PRO A 186 -12.00 -18.08 -1.14
N LEU A 187 -11.20 -17.05 -1.35
CA LEU A 187 -10.69 -16.20 -0.28
C LEU A 187 -10.62 -14.76 -0.76
N LEU A 188 -11.22 -13.86 -0.01
CA LEU A 188 -11.05 -12.43 -0.19
C LEU A 188 -10.05 -11.90 0.84
N VAL A 189 -8.96 -11.31 0.36
CA VAL A 189 -7.97 -10.62 1.20
C VAL A 189 -8.13 -9.12 1.02
N LEU A 190 -8.44 -8.43 2.10
CA LEU A 190 -8.49 -6.97 2.17
C LEU A 190 -7.34 -6.47 3.03
N SER A 191 -6.53 -5.58 2.47
CA SER A 191 -5.41 -4.97 3.17
C SER A 191 -5.59 -3.45 3.19
N THR A 192 -5.67 -2.88 4.39
CA THR A 192 -5.80 -1.44 4.59
C THR A 192 -4.48 -0.91 5.15
N PRO A 193 -3.81 0.03 4.48
CA PRO A 193 -2.63 0.67 5.02
C PRO A 193 -2.94 1.42 6.32
N VAL A 194 -2.17 1.19 7.37
CA VAL A 194 -2.29 1.87 8.68
C VAL A 194 -1.03 2.68 9.03
N GLY A 195 -0.18 2.91 8.06
CA GLY A 195 1.09 3.64 8.17
C GLY A 195 1.90 3.47 6.91
N SER A 196 3.17 3.86 6.94
CA SER A 196 4.06 3.78 5.78
C SER A 196 4.54 2.35 5.46
N GLN A 197 4.48 1.44 6.44
CA GLN A 197 5.00 0.06 6.31
C GLN A 197 4.10 -0.99 6.98
N GLU A 198 2.97 -0.58 7.51
CA GLU A 198 2.04 -1.47 8.20
C GLU A 198 0.72 -1.55 7.46
N THR A 199 0.15 -2.74 7.43
CA THR A 199 -1.18 -2.98 6.87
C THR A 199 -2.02 -3.77 7.86
N LEU A 200 -3.26 -3.36 8.02
CA LEU A 200 -4.28 -4.20 8.64
C LEU A 200 -4.85 -5.12 7.56
N THR A 201 -4.56 -6.40 7.65
CA THR A 201 -5.08 -7.39 6.71
C THR A 201 -6.22 -8.17 7.33
N THR A 202 -7.33 -8.26 6.60
CA THR A 202 -8.49 -9.05 6.96
C THR A 202 -8.84 -10.02 5.83
N MET A 203 -9.30 -11.20 6.18
CA MET A 203 -9.67 -12.25 5.24
C MET A 203 -11.13 -12.63 5.42
N TYR A 204 -11.85 -12.76 4.32
CA TYR A 204 -13.28 -13.04 4.32
C TYR A 204 -13.59 -14.23 3.41
N ASP A 205 -14.66 -14.96 3.75
CA ASP A 205 -15.31 -15.87 2.82
C ASP A 205 -16.15 -15.05 1.83
N PRO A 206 -15.79 -15.00 0.54
CA PRO A 206 -16.53 -14.22 -0.45
C PRO A 206 -17.82 -14.90 -0.94
N ILE A 207 -18.28 -15.97 -0.28
CA ILE A 207 -19.49 -16.65 -0.67
C ILE A 207 -20.70 -16.04 0.03
N ILE A 208 -21.70 -15.65 -0.74
CA ILE A 208 -22.99 -15.22 -0.26
C ILE A 208 -24.10 -15.95 -1.05
N GLU A 209 -25.04 -16.57 -0.34
CA GLU A 209 -26.15 -17.29 -0.96
C GLU A 209 -25.68 -18.31 -2.04
N GLY A 210 -24.54 -18.97 -1.79
CA GLY A 210 -23.92 -19.94 -2.71
C GLY A 210 -23.22 -19.33 -3.93
N ARG A 211 -23.13 -17.99 -4.01
CA ARG A 211 -22.44 -17.29 -5.08
C ARG A 211 -21.13 -16.70 -4.60
N ARG A 212 -20.06 -16.93 -5.35
CA ARG A 212 -18.78 -16.25 -5.12
C ARG A 212 -18.86 -14.81 -5.64
N LEU A 213 -18.52 -13.86 -4.78
CA LEU A 213 -18.35 -12.47 -5.18
C LEU A 213 -16.89 -12.18 -5.54
N THR A 214 -16.70 -11.30 -6.50
CA THR A 214 -15.42 -10.72 -6.87
C THR A 214 -15.46 -9.24 -6.50
N MET A 215 -14.57 -8.80 -5.63
CA MET A 215 -14.58 -7.44 -5.10
C MET A 215 -13.61 -6.54 -5.84
N GLY A 216 -14.05 -5.31 -6.08
CA GLY A 216 -13.23 -4.20 -6.54
C GLY A 216 -13.26 -3.05 -5.54
N LEU A 217 -12.41 -2.04 -5.77
CA LEU A 217 -12.42 -0.80 -5.00
C LEU A 217 -13.33 0.22 -5.69
N SER A 218 -14.32 0.75 -4.94
CA SER A 218 -15.25 1.73 -5.49
C SER A 218 -14.62 3.10 -5.76
N GLY A 219 -13.46 3.36 -5.13
CA GLY A 219 -12.83 4.68 -5.13
C GLY A 219 -13.35 5.62 -4.06
N TYR A 220 -14.24 5.16 -3.20
CA TYR A 220 -14.76 5.90 -2.05
C TYR A 220 -14.18 5.40 -0.74
N PHE A 221 -14.23 6.28 0.28
CA PHE A 221 -14.09 5.91 1.68
C PHE A 221 -15.36 6.27 2.42
N HIS A 222 -15.74 5.44 3.38
CA HIS A 222 -16.82 5.69 4.34
C HIS A 222 -16.21 5.69 5.73
N ASP A 223 -16.24 6.83 6.42
CA ASP A 223 -15.53 7.03 7.70
C ASP A 223 -14.05 6.59 7.63
N ARG A 224 -13.35 6.97 6.59
CA ARG A 224 -11.93 6.62 6.31
C ARG A 224 -11.67 5.13 6.06
N ARG A 225 -12.70 4.28 5.97
CA ARG A 225 -12.58 2.88 5.56
C ARG A 225 -12.81 2.75 4.07
N PRO A 226 -12.01 1.98 3.33
CA PRO A 226 -12.23 1.80 1.89
C PRO A 226 -13.59 1.15 1.66
N VAL A 227 -14.31 1.67 0.67
CA VAL A 227 -15.57 1.09 0.19
C VAL A 227 -15.26 0.19 -0.99
N LEU A 228 -15.59 -1.08 -0.84
CA LEU A 228 -15.52 -2.04 -1.92
C LEU A 228 -16.84 -2.06 -2.68
N TYR A 229 -16.83 -2.66 -3.85
CA TYR A 229 -18.05 -3.04 -4.55
C TYR A 229 -17.92 -4.46 -5.10
N ASP A 230 -19.00 -5.22 -5.13
CA ASP A 230 -18.98 -6.48 -5.87
C ASP A 230 -19.27 -6.22 -7.36
N ARG A 231 -18.51 -6.93 -8.21
CA ARG A 231 -18.60 -6.73 -9.68
C ARG A 231 -19.90 -7.26 -10.29
N ALA A 232 -20.63 -8.11 -9.57
CA ALA A 232 -21.84 -8.75 -10.09
C ALA A 232 -23.09 -7.87 -9.93
N THR A 233 -23.20 -7.18 -8.78
CA THR A 233 -24.41 -6.41 -8.45
C THR A 233 -24.14 -4.93 -8.21
N GLU A 234 -22.88 -4.53 -8.15
CA GLU A 234 -22.41 -3.18 -7.78
C GLU A 234 -22.89 -2.75 -6.38
N SER A 235 -23.27 -3.70 -5.49
CA SER A 235 -23.49 -3.39 -4.09
C SER A 235 -22.21 -2.83 -3.45
N LEU A 236 -22.33 -1.82 -2.61
CA LEU A 236 -21.21 -1.24 -1.89
C LEU A 236 -21.05 -1.88 -0.52
N TRP A 237 -19.78 -2.12 -0.14
CA TRP A 237 -19.41 -2.88 1.04
C TRP A 237 -18.40 -2.13 1.89
N VAL A 238 -18.55 -2.19 3.20
CA VAL A 238 -17.61 -1.58 4.17
C VAL A 238 -17.21 -2.63 5.20
N ALA A 239 -15.90 -2.71 5.47
CA ALA A 239 -15.38 -3.55 6.54
C ALA A 239 -15.67 -2.92 7.90
N ASP A 240 -16.19 -3.71 8.84
CA ASP A 240 -16.34 -3.36 10.24
C ASP A 240 -15.69 -4.41 11.16
N LEU A 241 -16.02 -4.37 12.46
CA LEU A 241 -15.45 -5.29 13.44
C LEU A 241 -15.91 -6.74 13.24
N ASP A 242 -17.12 -6.94 12.71
CA ASP A 242 -17.76 -8.24 12.63
C ASP A 242 -17.63 -8.87 11.23
N GLY A 243 -17.26 -8.09 10.22
CA GLY A 243 -17.14 -8.59 8.88
C GLY A 243 -17.11 -7.52 7.80
N LEU A 244 -17.42 -7.90 6.58
CA LEU A 244 -17.58 -7.01 5.44
C LEU A 244 -19.08 -6.88 5.15
N GLN A 245 -19.67 -5.71 5.42
CA GLN A 245 -21.10 -5.47 5.34
C GLN A 245 -21.48 -4.71 4.08
N ALA A 246 -22.51 -5.16 3.39
CA ALA A 246 -23.11 -4.41 2.27
C ALA A 246 -23.96 -3.25 2.81
N ILE A 247 -23.59 -2.04 2.42
CA ILE A 247 -24.28 -0.79 2.83
C ILE A 247 -25.30 -0.31 1.79
N SER A 248 -25.24 -0.87 0.58
CA SER A 248 -26.17 -0.51 -0.49
C SER A 248 -26.32 -1.64 -1.52
N GLY A 249 -27.25 -1.47 -2.45
CA GLY A 249 -27.50 -2.38 -3.56
C GLY A 249 -28.25 -3.65 -3.17
N PRO A 250 -28.29 -4.66 -4.07
CA PRO A 250 -29.05 -5.90 -3.86
C PRO A 250 -28.67 -6.68 -2.59
N TYR A 251 -27.43 -6.56 -2.13
CA TYR A 251 -26.98 -7.23 -0.91
C TYR A 251 -27.04 -6.37 0.36
N LYS A 252 -27.66 -5.18 0.32
CA LYS A 252 -27.77 -4.31 1.49
C LYS A 252 -28.20 -5.06 2.75
N GLY A 253 -27.46 -4.86 3.84
CA GLY A 253 -27.70 -5.52 5.13
C GLY A 253 -27.16 -6.94 5.22
N ARG A 254 -26.57 -7.49 4.14
CA ARG A 254 -25.88 -8.77 4.16
C ARG A 254 -24.40 -8.57 4.50
N GLY A 255 -23.77 -9.61 5.04
CA GLY A 255 -22.36 -9.61 5.41
C GLY A 255 -21.61 -10.80 4.87
N LEU A 256 -20.32 -10.62 4.58
CA LEU A 256 -19.39 -11.71 4.35
C LEU A 256 -18.70 -12.08 5.65
N SER A 257 -18.59 -13.39 5.90
CA SER A 257 -18.01 -13.90 7.13
C SER A 257 -16.51 -13.63 7.20
N LEU A 258 -16.04 -13.16 8.35
CA LEU A 258 -14.63 -13.01 8.65
C LEU A 258 -13.99 -14.40 8.82
N ILE A 259 -12.93 -14.69 8.06
CA ILE A 259 -12.08 -15.87 8.23
C ILE A 259 -10.98 -15.59 9.26
N GLY A 260 -10.35 -14.40 9.20
CA GLY A 260 -9.29 -14.06 10.13
C GLY A 260 -8.65 -12.69 9.89
N ARG A 261 -7.78 -12.33 10.85
CA ARG A 261 -6.96 -11.11 10.81
C ARG A 261 -5.49 -11.49 11.06
N PRO A 262 -4.82 -12.08 10.06
CA PRO A 262 -3.44 -12.50 10.23
C PRO A 262 -2.54 -11.26 10.39
N THR A 263 -1.51 -11.42 11.22
CA THR A 263 -0.45 -10.42 11.38
C THR A 263 0.71 -10.70 10.44
N ALA A 264 1.43 -9.66 10.09
CA ALA A 264 2.63 -9.78 9.28
C ALA A 264 3.74 -10.49 10.05
N VAL A 265 4.50 -11.32 9.35
CA VAL A 265 5.70 -12.01 9.87
C VAL A 265 6.84 -11.86 8.86
N PRO A 266 8.12 -11.92 9.30
CA PRO A 266 9.25 -11.93 8.39
C PRO A 266 9.18 -13.11 7.42
N TRP A 267 9.61 -12.90 6.18
CA TRP A 267 9.63 -13.94 5.16
C TRP A 267 10.47 -15.16 5.56
N SER A 268 11.64 -14.92 6.17
CA SER A 268 12.49 -16.00 6.70
C SER A 268 11.74 -16.93 7.65
N ASP A 269 10.94 -16.33 8.55
CA ASP A 269 10.17 -17.08 9.55
C ASP A 269 9.02 -17.88 8.90
N TRP A 270 8.33 -17.28 7.95
CA TRP A 270 7.25 -17.95 7.23
C TRP A 270 7.78 -19.13 6.42
N ARG A 271 8.75 -18.88 5.54
CA ARG A 271 9.28 -19.92 4.63
C ARG A 271 9.94 -21.09 5.37
N SER A 272 10.57 -20.85 6.52
CA SER A 272 11.18 -21.91 7.31
C SER A 272 10.15 -22.89 7.87
N ARG A 273 8.98 -22.36 8.26
CA ARG A 273 7.87 -23.16 8.81
C ARG A 273 6.95 -23.75 7.74
N HIS A 274 6.92 -23.14 6.57
CA HIS A 274 6.02 -23.47 5.45
C HIS A 274 6.79 -23.58 4.12
N PRO A 275 7.74 -24.53 3.96
CA PRO A 275 8.65 -24.59 2.80
C PRO A 275 7.96 -24.89 1.46
N SER A 276 6.74 -25.42 1.49
CA SER A 276 5.92 -25.70 0.30
C SER A 276 4.80 -24.67 0.09
N SER A 277 4.80 -23.57 0.83
CA SER A 277 3.74 -22.57 0.74
C SER A 277 3.65 -21.93 -0.65
N ARG A 278 2.45 -21.55 -1.06
CA ARG A 278 2.21 -20.67 -2.20
C ARG A 278 2.70 -19.28 -1.88
N LEU A 279 3.24 -18.59 -2.87
CA LEU A 279 3.65 -17.19 -2.78
C LEU A 279 2.90 -16.38 -3.84
N VAL A 280 2.14 -15.39 -3.42
CA VAL A 280 1.47 -14.46 -4.33
C VAL A 280 2.49 -13.42 -4.82
N ILE A 281 2.88 -13.49 -6.09
CA ILE A 281 3.91 -12.62 -6.66
C ILE A 281 3.35 -11.48 -7.53
N GLY A 282 2.04 -11.41 -7.72
CA GLY A 282 1.40 -10.38 -8.51
C GLY A 282 0.07 -10.82 -9.08
N ALA A 283 -0.31 -10.23 -10.22
CA ALA A 283 -1.54 -10.52 -10.95
C ALA A 283 -1.23 -11.24 -12.27
N ASP A 284 -1.94 -12.33 -12.54
CA ASP A 284 -1.93 -12.99 -13.85
C ASP A 284 -2.84 -12.23 -14.83
N ARG A 285 -2.23 -11.44 -15.68
CA ARG A 285 -2.95 -10.64 -16.68
C ARG A 285 -3.41 -11.44 -17.90
N SER A 286 -2.89 -12.65 -18.09
CA SER A 286 -3.30 -13.49 -19.22
C SER A 286 -4.74 -13.98 -19.06
N GLN A 287 -5.21 -14.08 -17.81
CA GLN A 287 -6.58 -14.48 -17.48
C GLN A 287 -7.55 -13.29 -17.30
N ALA A 288 -7.03 -12.06 -17.24
CA ALA A 288 -7.88 -10.89 -17.23
C ALA A 288 -8.58 -10.79 -18.60
N ARG A 289 -9.90 -10.98 -18.62
CA ARG A 289 -10.69 -10.65 -19.84
C ARG A 289 -10.37 -9.22 -20.24
N PRO A 290 -10.15 -8.93 -21.54
CA PRO A 290 -10.19 -7.56 -22.00
C PRO A 290 -11.55 -6.98 -21.58
N GLU A 291 -11.51 -5.87 -20.84
CA GLU A 291 -12.73 -5.13 -20.49
C GLU A 291 -13.38 -4.74 -21.80
N SER A 292 -14.52 -5.39 -22.11
CA SER A 292 -15.39 -5.09 -23.25
C SER A 292 -16.11 -3.77 -23.04
#